data_498bb6319a47b1865c5a55d9a65f333b
#
_entry.id   498bb6319a47b1865c5a55d9a65f333b
#
_cell.length_a   1.000
_cell.length_b   1.000
_cell.length_c   1.000
_cell.angle_alpha   90.00
_cell.angle_beta   90.00
_cell.angle_gamma   90.00
#
_symmetry.space_group_name_H-M   'P 1'
#
loop_
_entity.id
_entity.type
_entity.pdbx_description
1 polymer ?
#
loop_
_entity_poly.entity_id
_entity_poly.type
_entity_poly.pdbx_seq_one_letter_code
_entity_poly.pdbx_strand_id
1 'polypeptide(L)'
;RGVLFKNATALENSARIDTVVMDKTGTLTKGEPEVTDVIVDGMDASELLPLVAAVERESEHPLAAAVVRYADAHGAHVLPATGFRNVPGRGAGAQVAGRRVLVGTTRLMADEAVDVDALIGPRDELAAAGRTSVLVAVDGRAVAVIALADAVRESARAAVAALHQAGVQVVMLTGDNRATARRIADQLGIDTVIAEVLPAEKATKVAELQRAGRRVAMVGDGVNDAPALAQADVGIAIGAGTDVAIETADLVLMRSDPLDVPVALTVGRGTLRKMRQNLGWAIGYNAIALPIAAGVFMPTFGLMLRPEIAALTMSGSSLIVAVNALALKRLRLPDQQAPSTSAPVAARDGVPTRAEHHAHG
;
A
#
# COMPACT_ATOMS: atom_id res chain seq x y z
N ARG A 1 10.62 12.15 -11.03
CA ARG A 1 10.54 10.96 -10.19
C ARG A 1 9.16 10.73 -9.58
N GLY A 2 8.12 11.43 -10.06
CA GLY A 2 6.74 11.22 -9.67
C GLY A 2 6.34 11.70 -8.27
N VAL A 3 7.14 12.55 -7.64
CA VAL A 3 6.82 13.15 -6.34
C VAL A 3 6.63 14.65 -6.53
N LEU A 4 5.48 15.18 -6.14
CA LEU A 4 5.17 16.60 -6.17
C LEU A 4 5.04 17.13 -4.73
N PHE A 5 5.85 18.12 -4.37
CA PHE A 5 5.72 18.90 -3.13
C PHE A 5 4.94 20.17 -3.44
N LYS A 6 3.87 20.42 -2.72
CA LYS A 6 3.04 21.63 -2.96
C LYS A 6 3.77 22.93 -2.64
N ASN A 7 4.62 22.90 -1.59
CA ASN A 7 5.33 24.08 -1.13
C ASN A 7 6.63 23.72 -0.40
N ALA A 8 7.41 24.74 -0.07
CA ALA A 8 8.68 24.56 0.66
C ALA A 8 8.49 24.03 2.09
N THR A 9 7.38 24.37 2.76
CA THR A 9 7.05 23.90 4.11
C THR A 9 6.80 22.39 4.11
N ALA A 10 6.07 21.87 3.13
CA ALA A 10 5.86 20.44 2.96
C ALA A 10 7.18 19.67 2.79
N LEU A 11 8.11 20.23 2.01
CA LEU A 11 9.43 19.66 1.83
C LEU A 11 10.26 19.70 3.11
N GLU A 12 10.22 20.79 3.89
CA GLU A 12 10.92 20.90 5.16
C GLU A 12 10.34 19.95 6.20
N ASN A 13 9.02 19.88 6.35
CA ASN A 13 8.34 18.99 7.27
C ASN A 13 8.61 17.53 6.95
N SER A 14 8.61 17.13 5.66
CA SER A 14 8.91 15.76 5.24
C SER A 14 10.27 15.25 5.70
N ALA A 15 11.25 16.15 5.86
CA ALA A 15 12.57 15.80 6.36
C ALA A 15 12.59 15.44 7.84
N ARG A 16 11.58 15.86 8.61
CA ARG A 16 11.49 15.71 10.08
C ARG A 16 10.61 14.51 10.48
N ILE A 17 9.97 13.85 9.53
CA ILE A 17 9.08 12.73 9.79
C ILE A 17 9.84 11.57 10.43
N ASP A 18 9.32 11.05 11.53
CA ASP A 18 9.78 9.86 12.24
C ASP A 18 8.78 8.70 12.22
N THR A 19 7.52 8.99 11.90
CA THR A 19 6.44 8.01 11.85
C THR A 19 5.61 8.20 10.58
N VAL A 20 5.42 7.11 9.82
CA VAL A 20 4.54 7.07 8.65
C VAL A 20 3.33 6.20 8.97
N VAL A 21 2.16 6.81 8.95
CA VAL A 21 0.87 6.11 9.03
C VAL A 21 0.40 5.83 7.61
N MET A 22 0.19 4.57 7.27
CA MET A 22 -0.27 4.15 5.95
C MET A 22 -1.68 3.58 6.05
N ASP A 23 -2.59 4.09 5.24
CA ASP A 23 -3.85 3.40 5.04
C ASP A 23 -3.62 2.03 4.39
N LYS A 24 -4.50 1.08 4.63
CA LYS A 24 -4.41 -0.24 4.01
C LYS A 24 -4.89 -0.19 2.56
N THR A 25 -6.17 0.18 2.37
CA THR A 25 -6.89 0.03 1.10
C THR A 25 -6.46 1.09 0.09
N GLY A 26 -6.12 0.68 -1.14
CA GLY A 26 -5.65 1.62 -2.16
C GLY A 26 -4.22 2.13 -1.96
N THR A 27 -3.64 1.97 -0.77
CA THR A 27 -2.28 2.41 -0.41
C THR A 27 -1.31 1.22 -0.32
N LEU A 28 -1.41 0.39 0.73
CA LEU A 28 -0.59 -0.83 0.88
C LEU A 28 -1.11 -1.96 -0.02
N THR A 29 -2.39 -1.90 -0.37
CA THR A 29 -3.07 -2.82 -1.26
C THR A 29 -3.49 -2.11 -2.54
N LYS A 30 -3.90 -2.88 -3.56
CA LYS A 30 -4.33 -2.32 -4.85
C LYS A 30 -5.70 -1.65 -4.79
N GLY A 31 -6.52 -1.96 -3.77
CA GLY A 31 -7.92 -1.55 -3.67
C GLY A 31 -8.83 -2.38 -4.58
N GLU A 32 -8.30 -3.44 -5.13
CA GLU A 32 -9.02 -4.37 -5.99
C GLU A 32 -8.98 -5.77 -5.39
N PRO A 33 -10.13 -6.47 -5.28
CA PRO A 33 -10.15 -7.85 -4.82
C PRO A 33 -9.45 -8.77 -5.82
N GLU A 34 -8.70 -9.73 -5.29
CA GLU A 34 -8.12 -10.84 -6.04
C GLU A 34 -8.51 -12.16 -5.37
N VAL A 35 -8.69 -13.23 -6.16
CA VAL A 35 -8.91 -14.59 -5.64
C VAL A 35 -7.61 -15.07 -5.01
N THR A 36 -7.67 -15.42 -3.74
CA THR A 36 -6.51 -15.91 -2.98
C THR A 36 -6.48 -17.41 -2.82
N ASP A 37 -7.67 -18.05 -2.76
CA ASP A 37 -7.79 -19.50 -2.61
C ASP A 37 -9.06 -19.99 -3.31
N VAL A 38 -8.97 -21.20 -3.86
CA VAL A 38 -10.09 -21.98 -4.37
C VAL A 38 -10.03 -23.34 -3.72
N ILE A 39 -10.98 -23.66 -2.87
CA ILE A 39 -11.11 -24.95 -2.20
C ILE A 39 -12.27 -25.67 -2.88
N VAL A 40 -11.99 -26.83 -3.47
CA VAL A 40 -12.98 -27.62 -4.20
C VAL A 40 -13.34 -28.90 -3.46
N ASP A 41 -14.60 -29.34 -3.60
CA ASP A 41 -15.12 -30.61 -3.11
C ASP A 41 -15.91 -31.35 -4.20
N GLY A 42 -15.40 -32.50 -4.59
CA GLY A 42 -16.06 -33.39 -5.54
C GLY A 42 -16.11 -32.92 -6.99
N MET A 43 -15.27 -31.95 -7.37
CA MET A 43 -15.12 -31.43 -8.73
C MET A 43 -13.69 -30.92 -8.93
N ASP A 44 -13.15 -31.01 -10.15
CA ASP A 44 -11.85 -30.42 -10.45
C ASP A 44 -11.93 -28.90 -10.67
N ALA A 45 -10.91 -28.17 -10.24
CA ALA A 45 -10.86 -26.71 -10.44
C ALA A 45 -10.91 -26.31 -11.92
N SER A 46 -10.34 -27.14 -12.81
CA SER A 46 -10.38 -26.92 -14.26
C SER A 46 -11.78 -27.03 -14.87
N GLU A 47 -12.66 -27.83 -14.26
CA GLU A 47 -14.07 -27.92 -14.62
C GLU A 47 -14.91 -26.81 -13.99
N LEU A 48 -14.59 -26.47 -12.74
CA LEU A 48 -15.30 -25.47 -11.96
C LEU A 48 -15.13 -24.05 -12.50
N LEU A 49 -13.88 -23.63 -12.78
CA LEU A 49 -13.57 -22.24 -13.12
C LEU A 49 -14.32 -21.71 -14.35
N PRO A 50 -14.45 -22.47 -15.47
CA PRO A 50 -15.27 -22.03 -16.59
C PRO A 50 -16.74 -21.80 -16.24
N LEU A 51 -17.32 -22.66 -15.38
CA LEU A 51 -18.72 -22.56 -14.96
C LEU A 51 -18.96 -21.30 -14.10
N VAL A 52 -18.08 -21.06 -13.14
CA VAL A 52 -18.16 -19.90 -12.25
C VAL A 52 -17.93 -18.62 -13.03
N ALA A 53 -16.90 -18.58 -13.87
CA ALA A 53 -16.59 -17.42 -14.69
C ALA A 53 -17.74 -17.04 -15.65
N ALA A 54 -18.47 -18.04 -16.18
CA ALA A 54 -19.63 -17.77 -17.02
C ALA A 54 -20.75 -17.04 -16.27
N VAL A 55 -21.01 -17.40 -15.01
CA VAL A 55 -21.98 -16.68 -14.16
C VAL A 55 -21.49 -15.29 -13.82
N GLU A 56 -20.23 -15.17 -13.39
CA GLU A 56 -19.66 -13.92 -12.89
C GLU A 56 -19.39 -12.88 -13.99
N ARG A 57 -19.25 -13.29 -15.26
CA ARG A 57 -19.15 -12.36 -16.40
C ARG A 57 -20.42 -11.53 -16.61
N GLU A 58 -21.57 -12.04 -16.19
CA GLU A 58 -22.85 -11.32 -16.25
C GLU A 58 -23.07 -10.36 -15.06
N SER A 59 -22.17 -10.40 -14.07
CA SER A 59 -22.28 -9.61 -12.84
C SER A 59 -21.39 -8.38 -12.90
N GLU A 60 -21.92 -7.21 -12.49
CA GLU A 60 -21.16 -5.96 -12.36
C GLU A 60 -20.42 -5.83 -11.01
N HIS A 61 -20.47 -6.85 -10.16
CA HIS A 61 -19.88 -6.76 -8.82
C HIS A 61 -18.35 -6.86 -8.88
N PRO A 62 -17.57 -6.05 -8.09
CA PRO A 62 -16.10 -6.11 -8.10
C PRO A 62 -15.51 -7.49 -7.78
N LEU A 63 -16.16 -8.27 -6.91
CA LEU A 63 -15.74 -9.65 -6.62
C LEU A 63 -15.91 -10.57 -7.83
N ALA A 64 -16.96 -10.37 -8.61
CA ALA A 64 -17.21 -11.12 -9.85
C ALA A 64 -16.09 -10.89 -10.87
N ALA A 65 -15.71 -9.64 -11.10
CA ALA A 65 -14.59 -9.30 -11.97
C ALA A 65 -13.27 -9.95 -11.51
N ALA A 66 -13.05 -10.08 -10.22
CA ALA A 66 -11.87 -10.76 -9.66
C ALA A 66 -11.87 -12.28 -9.98
N VAL A 67 -13.03 -12.92 -9.82
CA VAL A 67 -13.20 -14.35 -10.13
C VAL A 67 -12.99 -14.61 -11.62
N VAL A 68 -13.52 -13.76 -12.48
CA VAL A 68 -13.32 -13.84 -13.93
C VAL A 68 -11.85 -13.71 -14.30
N ARG A 69 -11.15 -12.68 -13.77
CA ARG A 69 -9.71 -12.52 -14.02
C ARG A 69 -8.90 -13.74 -13.59
N TYR A 70 -9.23 -14.29 -12.42
CA TYR A 70 -8.57 -15.49 -11.92
C TYR A 70 -8.79 -16.69 -12.84
N ALA A 71 -10.03 -16.93 -13.25
CA ALA A 71 -10.37 -18.03 -14.15
C ALA A 71 -9.66 -17.90 -15.51
N ASP A 72 -9.63 -16.70 -16.09
CA ASP A 72 -8.94 -16.42 -17.36
C ASP A 72 -7.43 -16.67 -17.25
N ALA A 73 -6.81 -16.26 -16.15
CA ALA A 73 -5.38 -16.49 -15.88
C ALA A 73 -5.04 -17.99 -15.72
N HIS A 74 -6.03 -18.81 -15.33
CA HIS A 74 -5.89 -20.27 -15.21
C HIS A 74 -6.40 -21.05 -16.46
N GLY A 75 -6.61 -20.34 -17.57
CA GLY A 75 -6.96 -20.95 -18.85
C GLY A 75 -8.40 -21.43 -18.95
N ALA A 76 -9.31 -20.92 -18.15
CA ALA A 76 -10.72 -21.26 -18.24
C ALA A 76 -11.31 -20.79 -19.57
N HIS A 77 -11.98 -21.73 -20.28
CA HIS A 77 -12.62 -21.35 -21.53
C HIS A 77 -13.93 -20.60 -21.28
N VAL A 78 -14.25 -19.70 -22.19
CA VAL A 78 -15.48 -18.92 -22.12
C VAL A 78 -16.67 -19.83 -22.45
N LEU A 79 -17.59 -19.96 -21.50
CA LEU A 79 -18.86 -20.62 -21.65
C LEU A 79 -19.99 -19.59 -21.66
N PRO A 80 -21.07 -19.81 -22.45
CA PRO A 80 -22.25 -18.96 -22.40
C PRO A 80 -23.09 -19.27 -21.17
N ALA A 81 -23.53 -18.21 -20.46
CA ALA A 81 -24.52 -18.30 -19.39
C ALA A 81 -25.91 -17.94 -19.97
N THR A 82 -26.94 -18.59 -19.48
CA THR A 82 -28.34 -18.27 -19.81
C THR A 82 -29.17 -18.18 -18.52
N GLY A 83 -30.25 -17.41 -18.54
CA GLY A 83 -31.09 -17.24 -17.35
C GLY A 83 -30.37 -16.64 -16.14
N PHE A 84 -29.44 -15.73 -16.37
CA PHE A 84 -28.73 -15.04 -15.29
C PHE A 84 -29.70 -14.35 -14.35
N ARG A 85 -29.50 -14.54 -13.04
CA ARG A 85 -30.27 -13.93 -11.98
C ARG A 85 -29.33 -13.39 -10.90
N ASN A 86 -29.32 -12.08 -10.74
CA ASN A 86 -28.64 -11.44 -9.61
C ASN A 86 -29.59 -11.42 -8.38
N VAL A 87 -29.08 -11.84 -7.22
CA VAL A 87 -29.76 -11.76 -5.94
C VAL A 87 -29.03 -10.71 -5.07
N PRO A 88 -29.56 -9.49 -4.97
CA PRO A 88 -28.87 -8.38 -4.31
C PRO A 88 -28.39 -8.73 -2.90
N GLY A 89 -27.09 -8.51 -2.64
CA GLY A 89 -26.44 -8.78 -1.35
C GLY A 89 -26.27 -10.27 -0.99
N ARG A 90 -26.61 -11.21 -1.90
CA ARG A 90 -26.51 -12.66 -1.66
C ARG A 90 -25.66 -13.39 -2.69
N GLY A 91 -25.66 -12.98 -3.96
CA GLY A 91 -24.90 -13.61 -5.03
C GLY A 91 -25.67 -13.67 -6.35
N ALA A 92 -25.27 -14.58 -7.22
CA ALA A 92 -25.85 -14.75 -8.54
C ALA A 92 -26.00 -16.22 -8.92
N GLY A 93 -26.80 -16.48 -9.95
CA GLY A 93 -26.94 -17.83 -10.54
C GLY A 93 -27.32 -17.78 -12.00
N ALA A 94 -26.94 -18.81 -12.74
CA ALA A 94 -27.29 -18.99 -14.14
C ALA A 94 -27.29 -20.47 -14.54
N GLN A 95 -27.75 -20.76 -15.76
CA GLN A 95 -27.54 -22.04 -16.45
C GLN A 95 -26.30 -21.93 -17.33
N VAL A 96 -25.34 -22.82 -17.14
CA VAL A 96 -24.07 -22.88 -17.89
C VAL A 96 -23.85 -24.30 -18.35
N ALA A 97 -23.74 -24.52 -19.67
CA ALA A 97 -23.57 -25.84 -20.26
C ALA A 97 -24.62 -26.86 -19.76
N GLY A 98 -25.87 -26.44 -19.56
CA GLY A 98 -26.98 -27.28 -19.09
C GLY A 98 -26.98 -27.55 -17.59
N ARG A 99 -26.02 -27.01 -16.81
CA ARG A 99 -25.91 -27.14 -15.37
C ARG A 99 -26.37 -25.86 -14.67
N ARG A 100 -27.05 -26.00 -13.54
CA ARG A 100 -27.41 -24.85 -12.69
C ARG A 100 -26.25 -24.48 -11.80
N VAL A 101 -25.72 -23.26 -11.96
CA VAL A 101 -24.59 -22.75 -11.20
C VAL A 101 -25.05 -21.58 -10.33
N LEU A 102 -24.68 -21.62 -9.04
CA LEU A 102 -24.91 -20.56 -8.06
C LEU A 102 -23.58 -20.12 -7.46
N VAL A 103 -23.38 -18.82 -7.31
CA VAL A 103 -22.22 -18.24 -6.66
C VAL A 103 -22.69 -17.19 -5.63
N GLY A 104 -22.33 -17.34 -4.36
CA GLY A 104 -22.75 -16.36 -3.36
C GLY A 104 -22.55 -16.77 -1.90
N THR A 105 -23.31 -16.13 -1.03
CA THR A 105 -23.24 -16.31 0.43
C THR A 105 -23.92 -17.59 0.88
N THR A 106 -23.65 -18.02 2.13
CA THR A 106 -24.41 -19.12 2.79
C THR A 106 -25.90 -18.88 2.79
N ARG A 107 -26.32 -17.60 2.82
CA ARG A 107 -27.75 -17.25 2.78
C ARG A 107 -28.39 -17.57 1.43
N LEU A 108 -27.66 -17.31 0.33
CA LEU A 108 -28.14 -17.74 -0.99
C LEU A 108 -28.27 -19.26 -1.06
N MET A 109 -27.26 -19.98 -0.55
CA MET A 109 -27.28 -21.46 -0.57
C MET A 109 -28.46 -22.02 0.24
N ALA A 110 -28.74 -21.45 1.41
CA ALA A 110 -29.89 -21.83 2.22
C ALA A 110 -31.25 -21.55 1.54
N ASP A 111 -31.41 -20.38 0.90
CA ASP A 111 -32.61 -20.02 0.15
C ASP A 111 -32.88 -20.99 -1.02
N GLU A 112 -31.81 -21.55 -1.59
CA GLU A 112 -31.86 -22.49 -2.72
C GLU A 112 -31.77 -23.97 -2.28
N ALA A 113 -31.90 -24.23 -0.95
CA ALA A 113 -31.86 -25.56 -0.33
C ALA A 113 -30.58 -26.36 -0.67
N VAL A 114 -29.45 -25.68 -0.80
CA VAL A 114 -28.14 -26.30 -1.03
C VAL A 114 -27.49 -26.61 0.30
N ASP A 115 -27.11 -27.89 0.51
CA ASP A 115 -26.30 -28.30 1.65
C ASP A 115 -24.85 -27.84 1.48
N VAL A 116 -24.33 -27.17 2.50
CA VAL A 116 -22.98 -26.57 2.53
C VAL A 116 -22.08 -27.11 3.65
N ASP A 117 -22.56 -28.08 4.44
CA ASP A 117 -21.91 -28.54 5.67
C ASP A 117 -20.44 -28.94 5.45
N ALA A 118 -20.12 -29.60 4.34
CA ALA A 118 -18.75 -29.99 4.01
C ALA A 118 -17.79 -28.79 3.79
N LEU A 119 -18.31 -27.63 3.40
CA LEU A 119 -17.53 -26.44 3.05
C LEU A 119 -17.61 -25.33 4.12
N ILE A 120 -18.42 -25.47 5.16
CA ILE A 120 -18.55 -24.48 6.23
C ILE A 120 -17.24 -24.34 7.00
N GLY A 121 -16.60 -25.44 7.39
CA GLY A 121 -15.30 -25.41 8.09
C GLY A 121 -14.23 -24.64 7.31
N PRO A 122 -13.91 -25.05 6.06
CA PRO A 122 -12.98 -24.31 5.21
C PRO A 122 -13.35 -22.84 5.00
N ARG A 123 -14.63 -22.53 4.81
CA ARG A 123 -15.12 -21.15 4.69
C ARG A 123 -14.83 -20.33 5.94
N ASP A 124 -15.10 -20.88 7.13
CA ASP A 124 -14.93 -20.20 8.41
C ASP A 124 -13.44 -19.96 8.73
N GLU A 125 -12.58 -20.90 8.37
CA GLU A 125 -11.11 -20.72 8.45
C GLU A 125 -10.64 -19.55 7.57
N LEU A 126 -11.14 -19.48 6.33
CA LEU A 126 -10.82 -18.37 5.43
C LEU A 126 -11.36 -17.03 5.95
N ALA A 127 -12.57 -17.03 6.48
CA ALA A 127 -13.17 -15.84 7.10
C ALA A 127 -12.41 -15.39 8.36
N ALA A 128 -12.00 -16.33 9.22
CA ALA A 128 -11.14 -16.04 10.39
C ALA A 128 -9.77 -15.48 9.98
N ALA A 129 -9.26 -15.90 8.81
CA ALA A 129 -8.05 -15.32 8.20
C ALA A 129 -8.33 -13.96 7.52
N GLY A 130 -9.54 -13.40 7.65
CA GLY A 130 -9.90 -12.07 7.13
C GLY A 130 -10.10 -12.01 5.62
N ARG A 131 -10.52 -13.10 5.02
CA ARG A 131 -10.85 -13.16 3.59
C ARG A 131 -12.36 -13.11 3.38
N THR A 132 -12.80 -12.46 2.32
CA THR A 132 -14.17 -12.58 1.85
C THR A 132 -14.32 -13.90 1.10
N SER A 133 -15.28 -14.74 1.48
CA SER A 133 -15.48 -16.02 0.83
C SER A 133 -16.88 -16.12 0.22
N VAL A 134 -16.95 -16.67 -0.99
CA VAL A 134 -18.19 -17.04 -1.67
C VAL A 134 -18.24 -18.54 -1.86
N LEU A 135 -19.43 -19.12 -1.72
CA LEU A 135 -19.71 -20.51 -1.98
C LEU A 135 -20.15 -20.68 -3.42
N VAL A 136 -19.78 -21.79 -4.02
CA VAL A 136 -20.24 -22.20 -5.34
C VAL A 136 -21.03 -23.49 -5.24
N ALA A 137 -22.20 -23.51 -5.87
CA ALA A 137 -23.00 -24.73 -5.99
C ALA A 137 -23.28 -25.02 -7.48
N VAL A 138 -23.27 -26.31 -7.81
CA VAL A 138 -23.60 -26.82 -9.14
C VAL A 138 -24.63 -27.92 -9.00
N ASP A 139 -25.73 -27.79 -9.72
CA ASP A 139 -26.87 -28.72 -9.71
C ASP A 139 -27.42 -29.05 -8.30
N GLY A 140 -27.43 -28.04 -7.42
CA GLY A 140 -27.96 -28.15 -6.05
C GLY A 140 -26.98 -28.70 -5.01
N ARG A 141 -25.71 -28.95 -5.39
CA ARG A 141 -24.65 -29.38 -4.49
C ARG A 141 -23.59 -28.30 -4.36
N ALA A 142 -23.19 -27.96 -3.15
CA ALA A 142 -22.05 -27.10 -2.92
C ALA A 142 -20.75 -27.85 -3.31
N VAL A 143 -19.92 -27.22 -4.13
CA VAL A 143 -18.72 -27.82 -4.75
C VAL A 143 -17.44 -27.04 -4.51
N ALA A 144 -17.55 -25.77 -4.07
CA ALA A 144 -16.35 -24.99 -3.76
C ALA A 144 -16.62 -23.81 -2.85
N VAL A 145 -15.49 -23.33 -2.23
CA VAL A 145 -15.36 -22.02 -1.62
C VAL A 145 -14.28 -21.26 -2.37
N ILE A 146 -14.59 -20.05 -2.82
CA ILE A 146 -13.64 -19.11 -3.40
C ILE A 146 -13.40 -17.99 -2.40
N ALA A 147 -12.15 -17.80 -1.98
CA ALA A 147 -11.75 -16.73 -1.09
C ALA A 147 -11.13 -15.58 -1.88
N LEU A 148 -11.51 -14.38 -1.49
CA LEU A 148 -11.02 -13.14 -2.08
C LEU A 148 -10.48 -12.23 -0.97
N ALA A 149 -9.40 -11.51 -1.28
CA ALA A 149 -8.86 -10.45 -0.45
C ALA A 149 -8.33 -9.32 -1.32
N ASP A 150 -8.21 -8.15 -0.72
CA ASP A 150 -7.54 -7.03 -1.37
C ASP A 150 -6.03 -7.34 -1.51
N ALA A 151 -5.54 -7.30 -2.73
CA ALA A 151 -4.18 -7.72 -3.03
C ALA A 151 -3.16 -6.71 -2.50
N VAL A 152 -2.20 -7.21 -1.73
CA VAL A 152 -1.05 -6.41 -1.27
C VAL A 152 -0.19 -6.04 -2.48
N ARG A 153 0.23 -4.77 -2.57
CA ARG A 153 1.14 -4.33 -3.63
C ARG A 153 2.50 -5.00 -3.46
N GLU A 154 3.08 -5.45 -4.55
CA GLU A 154 4.41 -6.10 -4.55
C GLU A 154 5.50 -5.21 -3.93
N SER A 155 5.42 -3.90 -4.16
CA SER A 155 6.36 -2.91 -3.64
C SER A 155 6.14 -2.53 -2.18
N ALA A 156 5.00 -2.88 -1.55
CA ALA A 156 4.66 -2.45 -0.20
C ALA A 156 5.67 -2.94 0.84
N ARG A 157 6.09 -4.21 0.76
CA ARG A 157 7.11 -4.76 1.67
C ARG A 157 8.45 -4.05 1.55
N ALA A 158 8.87 -3.76 0.32
CA ALA A 158 10.12 -3.03 0.06
C ALA A 158 10.04 -1.58 0.56
N ALA A 159 8.87 -0.94 0.43
CA ALA A 159 8.62 0.41 0.96
C ALA A 159 8.74 0.45 2.49
N VAL A 160 8.11 -0.50 3.20
CA VAL A 160 8.20 -0.63 4.66
C VAL A 160 9.65 -0.86 5.10
N ALA A 161 10.36 -1.78 4.45
CA ALA A 161 11.76 -2.04 4.75
C ALA A 161 12.65 -0.80 4.53
N ALA A 162 12.43 -0.04 3.45
CA ALA A 162 13.16 1.20 3.18
C ALA A 162 12.89 2.30 4.22
N LEU A 163 11.64 2.40 4.72
CA LEU A 163 11.28 3.32 5.80
C LEU A 163 11.99 2.93 7.10
N HIS A 164 11.99 1.66 7.49
CA HIS A 164 12.71 1.16 8.66
C HIS A 164 14.23 1.42 8.55
N GLN A 165 14.85 1.17 7.40
CA GLN A 165 16.26 1.50 7.16
C GLN A 165 16.56 3.00 7.31
N ALA A 166 15.58 3.85 7.00
CA ALA A 166 15.67 5.29 7.19
C ALA A 166 15.37 5.74 8.63
N GLY A 167 15.13 4.81 9.58
CA GLY A 167 14.80 5.08 10.98
C GLY A 167 13.39 5.65 11.15
N VAL A 168 12.46 5.33 10.26
CA VAL A 168 11.07 5.76 10.29
C VAL A 168 10.19 4.60 10.72
N GLN A 169 9.37 4.81 11.74
CA GLN A 169 8.37 3.84 12.19
C GLN A 169 7.20 3.79 11.20
N VAL A 170 6.71 2.59 10.93
CA VAL A 170 5.53 2.39 10.06
C VAL A 170 4.35 1.91 10.89
N VAL A 171 3.22 2.58 10.72
CA VAL A 171 1.95 2.26 11.38
C VAL A 171 0.92 1.98 10.29
N MET A 172 0.26 0.85 10.34
CA MET A 172 -0.90 0.58 9.46
C MET A 172 -2.18 1.02 10.14
N LEU A 173 -2.99 1.79 9.44
CA LEU A 173 -4.30 2.28 9.88
C LEU A 173 -5.38 1.68 8.97
N THR A 174 -6.39 1.00 9.54
CA THR A 174 -7.42 0.33 8.73
C THR A 174 -8.74 0.17 9.48
N GLY A 175 -9.84 0.14 8.71
CA GLY A 175 -11.17 -0.24 9.22
C GLY A 175 -11.39 -1.75 9.33
N ASP A 176 -10.47 -2.57 8.84
CA ASP A 176 -10.58 -4.03 8.92
C ASP A 176 -10.53 -4.54 10.35
N ASN A 177 -11.01 -5.77 10.56
CA ASN A 177 -10.84 -6.46 11.83
C ASN A 177 -9.37 -6.74 12.14
N ARG A 178 -9.06 -6.92 13.43
CA ARG A 178 -7.68 -7.10 13.93
C ARG A 178 -6.95 -8.29 13.31
N ALA A 179 -7.65 -9.39 13.03
CA ALA A 179 -7.02 -10.60 12.48
C ALA A 179 -6.52 -10.34 11.04
N THR A 180 -7.37 -9.74 10.19
CA THR A 180 -7.00 -9.33 8.83
C THR A 180 -5.85 -8.35 8.83
N ALA A 181 -5.98 -7.30 9.64
CA ALA A 181 -4.99 -6.25 9.75
C ALA A 181 -3.63 -6.81 10.21
N ARG A 182 -3.63 -7.67 11.23
CA ARG A 182 -2.40 -8.30 11.75
C ARG A 182 -1.71 -9.17 10.72
N ARG A 183 -2.46 -10.00 10.00
CA ARG A 183 -1.92 -10.85 8.92
C ARG A 183 -1.18 -10.04 7.85
N ILE A 184 -1.79 -8.93 7.39
CA ILE A 184 -1.17 -8.05 6.39
C ILE A 184 0.07 -7.37 6.96
N ALA A 185 0.01 -6.89 8.21
CA ALA A 185 1.14 -6.26 8.87
C ALA A 185 2.33 -7.23 9.01
N ASP A 186 2.08 -8.46 9.42
CA ASP A 186 3.12 -9.49 9.55
C ASP A 186 3.75 -9.82 8.19
N GLN A 187 2.94 -9.89 7.12
CA GLN A 187 3.42 -10.10 5.75
C GLN A 187 4.32 -8.95 5.27
N LEU A 188 4.02 -7.72 5.66
CA LEU A 188 4.75 -6.52 5.25
C LEU A 188 5.90 -6.14 6.19
N GLY A 189 5.95 -6.71 7.40
CA GLY A 189 6.91 -6.35 8.44
C GLY A 189 6.56 -5.05 9.17
N ILE A 190 5.27 -4.74 9.32
CA ILE A 190 4.77 -3.55 10.02
C ILE A 190 4.57 -3.89 11.50
N ASP A 191 5.19 -3.11 12.40
CA ASP A 191 5.17 -3.39 13.83
C ASP A 191 3.89 -2.95 14.54
N THR A 192 3.31 -1.83 14.09
CA THR A 192 2.17 -1.20 14.75
C THR A 192 0.94 -1.21 13.85
N VAL A 193 -0.17 -1.71 14.37
CA VAL A 193 -1.45 -1.80 13.68
C VAL A 193 -2.54 -1.13 14.51
N ILE A 194 -3.26 -0.22 13.88
CA ILE A 194 -4.47 0.40 14.42
C ILE A 194 -5.64 -0.06 13.54
N ALA A 195 -6.34 -1.07 14.02
CA ALA A 195 -7.44 -1.72 13.31
C ALA A 195 -8.81 -1.28 13.83
N GLU A 196 -9.88 -1.63 13.11
CA GLU A 196 -11.28 -1.36 13.49
C GLU A 196 -11.58 0.14 13.64
N VAL A 197 -10.92 0.98 12.83
CA VAL A 197 -11.05 2.44 12.88
C VAL A 197 -12.07 2.91 11.84
N LEU A 198 -13.09 3.62 12.29
CA LEU A 198 -14.06 4.25 11.39
C LEU A 198 -13.39 5.39 10.59
N PRO A 199 -13.84 5.69 9.36
CA PRO A 199 -13.26 6.76 8.55
C PRO A 199 -13.18 8.11 9.28
N ALA A 200 -14.21 8.47 10.04
CA ALA A 200 -14.25 9.71 10.83
C ALA A 200 -13.22 9.75 11.98
N GLU A 201 -12.74 8.59 12.45
CA GLU A 201 -11.80 8.49 13.59
C GLU A 201 -10.34 8.49 13.14
N LYS A 202 -10.06 8.29 11.85
CA LYS A 202 -8.68 8.22 11.34
C LYS A 202 -7.86 9.46 11.71
N ALA A 203 -8.44 10.67 11.56
CA ALA A 203 -7.80 11.91 11.95
C ALA A 203 -7.48 11.97 13.45
N THR A 204 -8.37 11.44 14.30
CA THR A 204 -8.15 11.36 15.75
C THR A 204 -6.96 10.46 16.08
N LYS A 205 -6.81 9.32 15.37
CA LYS A 205 -5.66 8.41 15.57
C LYS A 205 -4.33 9.06 15.17
N VAL A 206 -4.31 9.82 14.09
CA VAL A 206 -3.14 10.64 13.71
C VAL A 206 -2.83 11.66 14.81
N ALA A 207 -3.83 12.39 15.32
CA ALA A 207 -3.65 13.37 16.39
C ALA A 207 -3.17 12.73 17.72
N GLU A 208 -3.57 11.50 18.04
CA GLU A 208 -3.08 10.74 19.19
C GLU A 208 -1.56 10.49 19.07
N LEU A 209 -1.07 10.08 17.91
CA LEU A 209 0.36 9.88 17.65
C LEU A 209 1.14 11.20 17.77
N GLN A 210 0.61 12.30 17.23
CA GLN A 210 1.22 13.62 17.34
C GLN A 210 1.31 14.10 18.79
N ARG A 211 0.26 13.88 19.61
CA ARG A 211 0.29 14.19 21.05
C ARG A 211 1.30 13.33 21.82
N ALA A 212 1.61 12.14 21.35
CA ALA A 212 2.68 11.31 21.87
C ALA A 212 4.09 11.78 21.44
N GLY A 213 4.19 12.95 20.79
CA GLY A 213 5.45 13.56 20.37
C GLY A 213 6.00 13.07 19.03
N ARG A 214 5.21 12.34 18.25
CA ARG A 214 5.62 11.85 16.93
C ARG A 214 5.43 12.92 15.86
N ARG A 215 6.33 12.91 14.88
CA ARG A 215 6.19 13.65 13.62
C ARG A 215 5.61 12.75 12.58
N VAL A 216 4.34 12.93 12.29
CA VAL A 216 3.52 11.98 11.55
C VAL A 216 3.34 12.40 10.10
N ALA A 217 3.69 11.51 9.15
CA ALA A 217 3.15 11.57 7.81
C ALA A 217 1.97 10.59 7.68
N MET A 218 0.85 11.02 7.12
CA MET A 218 -0.26 10.16 6.74
C MET A 218 -0.23 9.92 5.25
N VAL A 219 -0.32 8.65 4.85
CA VAL A 219 -0.38 8.22 3.45
C VAL A 219 -1.72 7.56 3.17
N GLY A 220 -2.44 8.04 2.18
CA GLY A 220 -3.75 7.52 1.79
C GLY A 220 -4.12 7.88 0.35
N ASP A 221 -5.20 7.30 -0.16
CA ASP A 221 -5.74 7.57 -1.50
C ASP A 221 -6.59 8.87 -1.55
N GLY A 222 -6.94 9.39 -0.41
CA GLY A 222 -7.60 10.69 -0.22
C GLY A 222 -9.12 10.70 -0.27
N VAL A 223 -9.78 9.65 -0.70
CA VAL A 223 -11.27 9.63 -0.73
C VAL A 223 -11.85 9.63 0.68
N ASN A 224 -11.35 8.71 1.51
CA ASN A 224 -11.80 8.54 2.90
C ASN A 224 -10.80 9.09 3.92
N ASP A 225 -9.60 9.46 3.48
CA ASP A 225 -8.47 9.84 4.33
C ASP A 225 -8.22 11.35 4.39
N ALA A 226 -8.94 12.16 3.62
CA ALA A 226 -8.72 13.60 3.54
C ALA A 226 -8.63 14.28 4.91
N PRO A 227 -9.50 14.01 5.91
CA PRO A 227 -9.34 14.59 7.25
C PRO A 227 -8.06 14.14 7.96
N ALA A 228 -7.62 12.89 7.75
CA ALA A 228 -6.40 12.36 8.36
C ALA A 228 -5.13 12.90 7.67
N LEU A 229 -5.18 13.08 6.34
CA LEU A 229 -4.13 13.75 5.57
C LEU A 229 -3.94 15.21 6.03
N ALA A 230 -5.04 15.95 6.21
CA ALA A 230 -5.00 17.32 6.70
C ALA A 230 -4.50 17.44 8.15
N GLN A 231 -4.76 16.44 8.99
CA GLN A 231 -4.36 16.41 10.40
C GLN A 231 -2.86 16.14 10.58
N ALA A 232 -2.24 15.37 9.70
CA ALA A 232 -0.83 14.97 9.81
C ALA A 232 0.14 16.16 9.70
N ASP A 233 1.39 16.01 10.18
CA ASP A 233 2.46 16.99 9.93
C ASP A 233 2.79 17.07 8.43
N VAL A 234 2.56 15.98 7.70
CA VAL A 234 2.65 15.89 6.25
C VAL A 234 1.59 14.91 5.72
N GLY A 235 0.64 15.40 4.96
CA GLY A 235 -0.30 14.58 4.21
C GLY A 235 0.30 14.15 2.87
N ILE A 236 0.28 12.86 2.56
CA ILE A 236 0.82 12.28 1.33
C ILE A 236 -0.31 11.54 0.59
N ALA A 237 -0.74 12.08 -0.54
CA ALA A 237 -1.68 11.40 -1.43
C ALA A 237 -0.93 10.44 -2.36
N ILE A 238 -1.41 9.20 -2.48
CA ILE A 238 -0.82 8.17 -3.35
C ILE A 238 -1.74 7.89 -4.54
N GLY A 239 -1.13 7.80 -5.74
CA GLY A 239 -1.86 7.64 -7.00
C GLY A 239 -2.39 8.97 -7.53
N ALA A 240 -2.90 8.95 -8.77
CA ALA A 240 -3.62 10.08 -9.36
C ALA A 240 -5.00 10.22 -8.66
N GLY A 241 -4.95 10.36 -7.34
CA GLY A 241 -6.11 10.40 -6.46
C GLY A 241 -7.14 11.43 -6.90
N THR A 242 -8.29 11.37 -6.30
CA THR A 242 -9.37 12.35 -6.51
C THR A 242 -8.85 13.78 -6.33
N ASP A 243 -9.45 14.73 -7.01
CA ASP A 243 -9.13 16.16 -6.86
C ASP A 243 -9.07 16.59 -5.40
N VAL A 244 -9.89 15.98 -4.53
CA VAL A 244 -9.93 16.20 -3.08
C VAL A 244 -8.62 15.78 -2.40
N ALA A 245 -8.03 14.65 -2.80
CA ALA A 245 -6.74 14.20 -2.24
C ALA A 245 -5.61 15.13 -2.64
N ILE A 246 -5.60 15.50 -3.93
CA ILE A 246 -4.60 16.43 -4.46
C ILE A 246 -4.74 17.78 -3.76
N GLU A 247 -5.97 18.25 -3.45
CA GLU A 247 -6.20 19.53 -2.79
C GLU A 247 -5.78 19.51 -1.31
N THR A 248 -5.97 18.39 -0.62
CA THR A 248 -5.76 18.26 0.83
C THR A 248 -4.32 17.91 1.21
N ALA A 249 -3.66 17.05 0.42
CA ALA A 249 -2.32 16.55 0.76
C ALA A 249 -1.22 17.60 0.53
N ASP A 250 -0.13 17.54 1.29
CA ASP A 250 1.08 18.34 1.13
C ASP A 250 2.00 17.80 0.03
N LEU A 251 2.02 16.47 -0.12
CA LEU A 251 2.74 15.73 -1.15
C LEU A 251 1.79 14.90 -1.98
N VAL A 252 2.04 14.86 -3.29
CA VAL A 252 1.30 14.00 -4.21
C VAL A 252 2.28 13.05 -4.90
N LEU A 253 2.04 11.76 -4.74
CA LEU A 253 2.76 10.71 -5.45
C LEU A 253 1.98 10.37 -6.73
N MET A 254 2.57 10.69 -7.89
CA MET A 254 1.92 10.53 -9.20
C MET A 254 1.66 9.07 -9.58
N ARG A 255 2.35 8.16 -8.93
CA ARG A 255 2.19 6.71 -9.10
C ARG A 255 1.52 6.13 -7.86
N SER A 256 0.73 5.09 -8.06
CA SER A 256 0.15 4.32 -6.96
C SER A 256 1.17 3.31 -6.41
N ASP A 257 2.39 3.77 -6.09
CA ASP A 257 3.51 2.93 -5.64
C ASP A 257 3.98 3.35 -4.24
N PRO A 258 3.80 2.51 -3.20
CA PRO A 258 4.26 2.80 -1.84
C PRO A 258 5.76 3.11 -1.73
N LEU A 259 6.60 2.61 -2.65
CA LEU A 259 8.03 2.92 -2.70
C LEU A 259 8.33 4.41 -2.93
N ASP A 260 7.40 5.17 -3.49
CA ASP A 260 7.57 6.61 -3.64
C ASP A 260 7.54 7.36 -2.30
N VAL A 261 6.98 6.77 -1.23
CA VAL A 261 6.98 7.38 0.12
C VAL A 261 8.39 7.51 0.69
N PRO A 262 9.20 6.43 0.84
CA PRO A 262 10.57 6.58 1.31
C PRO A 262 11.44 7.43 0.36
N VAL A 263 11.17 7.44 -0.95
CA VAL A 263 11.82 8.33 -1.91
C VAL A 263 11.53 9.79 -1.58
N ALA A 264 10.26 10.15 -1.33
CA ALA A 264 9.85 11.51 -0.98
C ALA A 264 10.53 12.00 0.30
N LEU A 265 10.53 11.19 1.36
CA LEU A 265 11.19 11.53 2.63
C LEU A 265 12.71 11.67 2.48
N THR A 266 13.34 10.82 1.65
CA THR A 266 14.77 10.89 1.37
C THR A 266 15.14 12.18 0.62
N VAL A 267 14.33 12.59 -0.35
CA VAL A 267 14.48 13.85 -1.08
C VAL A 267 14.34 15.03 -0.11
N GLY A 268 13.32 15.03 0.74
CA GLY A 268 13.12 16.06 1.77
C GLY A 268 14.34 16.21 2.69
N ARG A 269 14.81 15.10 3.27
CA ARG A 269 16.00 15.06 4.15
C ARG A 269 17.26 15.53 3.44
N GLY A 270 17.47 15.07 2.20
CA GLY A 270 18.61 15.48 1.39
C GLY A 270 18.61 16.97 1.09
N THR A 271 17.45 17.51 0.71
CA THR A 271 17.28 18.94 0.41
C THR A 271 17.51 19.79 1.65
N LEU A 272 16.89 19.45 2.78
CA LEU A 272 17.07 20.20 4.03
C LEU A 272 18.53 20.20 4.49
N ARG A 273 19.24 19.06 4.35
CA ARG A 273 20.67 18.97 4.65
C ARG A 273 21.49 19.92 3.79
N LYS A 274 21.20 19.98 2.48
CA LYS A 274 21.88 20.92 1.56
C LYS A 274 21.58 22.37 1.86
N MET A 275 20.33 22.70 2.19
CA MET A 275 19.94 24.05 2.62
C MET A 275 20.70 24.48 3.86
N ARG A 276 20.78 23.63 4.90
CA ARG A 276 21.55 23.91 6.12
C ARG A 276 23.03 24.07 5.86
N GLN A 277 23.62 23.25 4.97
CA GLN A 277 25.01 23.40 4.56
C GLN A 277 25.25 24.73 3.86
N ASN A 278 24.40 25.11 2.91
CA ASN A 278 24.50 26.36 2.20
C ASN A 278 24.36 27.58 3.13
N LEU A 279 23.40 27.51 4.06
CA LEU A 279 23.22 28.56 5.06
C LEU A 279 24.46 28.66 5.99
N GLY A 280 24.99 27.50 6.44
CA GLY A 280 26.19 27.47 7.27
C GLY A 280 27.41 28.08 6.55
N TRP A 281 27.60 27.79 5.25
CA TRP A 281 28.64 28.41 4.43
C TRP A 281 28.43 29.91 4.30
N ALA A 282 27.21 30.38 4.02
CA ALA A 282 26.92 31.81 3.88
C ALA A 282 27.15 32.59 5.17
N ILE A 283 26.70 32.06 6.31
CA ILE A 283 26.90 32.68 7.62
C ILE A 283 28.39 32.65 7.99
N GLY A 284 29.06 31.50 7.85
CA GLY A 284 30.46 31.33 8.21
C GLY A 284 31.39 32.25 7.40
N TYR A 285 31.15 32.34 6.08
CA TYR A 285 31.88 33.26 5.22
C TYR A 285 31.72 34.71 5.68
N ASN A 286 30.47 35.16 5.90
CA ASN A 286 30.20 36.55 6.32
C ASN A 286 30.76 36.85 7.72
N ALA A 287 30.69 35.90 8.67
CA ALA A 287 31.23 36.03 10.00
C ALA A 287 32.76 36.25 10.02
N ILE A 288 33.46 35.73 9.01
CA ILE A 288 34.92 35.92 8.86
C ILE A 288 35.20 37.16 8.02
N ALA A 289 34.53 37.32 6.90
CA ALA A 289 34.83 38.35 5.89
C ALA A 289 34.50 39.78 6.39
N LEU A 290 33.38 39.94 7.12
CA LEU A 290 32.94 41.25 7.64
C LEU A 290 33.92 41.88 8.62
N PRO A 291 34.44 41.19 9.67
CA PRO A 291 35.43 41.76 10.58
C PRO A 291 36.74 42.15 9.86
N ILE A 292 37.18 41.32 8.86
CA ILE A 292 38.37 41.63 8.08
C ILE A 292 38.12 42.87 7.20
N ALA A 293 36.99 42.96 6.55
CA ALA A 293 36.63 44.11 5.70
C ALA A 293 36.46 45.40 6.55
N ALA A 294 35.94 45.28 7.78
CA ALA A 294 35.79 46.37 8.73
C ALA A 294 37.13 46.82 9.37
N GLY A 295 38.27 46.18 9.01
CA GLY A 295 39.56 46.52 9.51
C GLY A 295 39.86 46.13 10.96
N VAL A 296 39.05 45.28 11.59
CA VAL A 296 39.23 44.82 12.98
C VAL A 296 40.61 44.21 13.21
N PHE A 297 41.18 43.55 12.19
CA PHE A 297 42.48 42.91 12.27
C PHE A 297 43.63 43.78 11.74
N MET A 298 43.33 45.01 11.29
CA MET A 298 44.33 45.95 10.78
C MET A 298 45.37 46.36 11.81
N PRO A 299 45.01 46.71 13.09
CA PRO A 299 45.96 47.15 14.08
C PRO A 299 46.95 46.06 14.50
N THR A 300 46.51 44.79 14.56
CA THR A 300 47.29 43.69 15.14
C THR A 300 48.02 42.86 14.08
N PHE A 301 47.42 42.67 12.89
CA PHE A 301 47.93 41.79 11.87
C PHE A 301 48.16 42.45 10.49
N GLY A 302 47.85 43.73 10.36
CA GLY A 302 47.95 44.46 9.08
C GLY A 302 46.97 43.93 8.00
N LEU A 303 45.93 43.19 8.41
CA LEU A 303 45.00 42.49 7.53
C LEU A 303 43.74 43.37 7.28
N MET A 304 43.57 43.73 6.02
CA MET A 304 42.37 44.43 5.52
C MET A 304 41.97 43.82 4.15
N LEU A 305 40.67 43.59 3.99
CA LEU A 305 40.13 43.05 2.73
C LEU A 305 39.99 44.20 1.74
N ARG A 306 40.72 44.12 0.60
CA ARG A 306 40.55 45.08 -0.49
C ARG A 306 39.20 44.83 -1.17
N PRO A 307 38.49 45.88 -1.66
CA PRO A 307 37.19 45.77 -2.25
C PRO A 307 37.09 44.74 -3.41
N GLU A 308 38.16 44.67 -4.22
CA GLU A 308 38.23 43.73 -5.35
C GLU A 308 38.28 42.26 -4.86
N ILE A 309 39.01 41.98 -3.79
CA ILE A 309 39.11 40.64 -3.17
C ILE A 309 37.78 40.30 -2.49
N ALA A 310 37.12 41.27 -1.84
CA ALA A 310 35.82 41.07 -1.24
C ALA A 310 34.76 40.67 -2.30
N ALA A 311 34.72 41.37 -3.44
CA ALA A 311 33.83 41.05 -4.56
C ALA A 311 34.11 39.66 -5.15
N LEU A 312 35.39 39.31 -5.33
CA LEU A 312 35.77 38.00 -5.87
C LEU A 312 35.40 36.84 -4.95
N THR A 313 35.64 37.00 -3.65
CA THR A 313 35.28 35.96 -2.63
C THR A 313 33.79 35.82 -2.45
N MET A 314 33.03 36.89 -2.55
CA MET A 314 31.56 36.85 -2.50
C MET A 314 31.00 36.10 -3.71
N SER A 315 31.54 36.34 -4.93
CA SER A 315 31.17 35.58 -6.13
C SER A 315 31.56 34.12 -6.01
N GLY A 316 32.72 33.81 -5.44
CA GLY A 316 33.19 32.45 -5.18
C GLY A 316 32.25 31.71 -4.19
N SER A 317 31.80 32.38 -3.13
CA SER A 317 30.83 31.82 -2.18
C SER A 317 29.51 31.43 -2.86
N SER A 318 29.01 32.28 -3.75
CA SER A 318 27.79 31.99 -4.52
C SER A 318 27.97 30.77 -5.44
N LEU A 319 29.14 30.62 -6.04
CA LEU A 319 29.45 29.45 -6.86
C LEU A 319 29.50 28.16 -6.05
N ILE A 320 30.07 28.17 -4.85
CA ILE A 320 30.14 27.05 -3.93
C ILE A 320 28.71 26.60 -3.56
N VAL A 321 27.83 27.55 -3.23
CA VAL A 321 26.42 27.27 -2.91
C VAL A 321 25.72 26.63 -4.11
N ALA A 322 25.92 27.14 -5.32
CA ALA A 322 25.32 26.58 -6.53
C ALA A 322 25.83 25.14 -6.83
N VAL A 323 27.12 24.90 -6.72
CA VAL A 323 27.73 23.56 -6.90
C VAL A 323 27.22 22.59 -5.84
N ASN A 324 27.10 23.01 -4.58
CA ASN A 324 26.57 22.18 -3.50
C ASN A 324 25.08 21.84 -3.72
N ALA A 325 24.29 22.79 -4.25
CA ALA A 325 22.90 22.53 -4.61
C ALA A 325 22.78 21.51 -5.77
N LEU A 326 23.67 21.59 -6.78
CA LEU A 326 23.70 20.62 -7.87
C LEU A 326 24.07 19.20 -7.40
N ALA A 327 24.82 19.06 -6.31
CA ALA A 327 25.16 17.77 -5.72
C ALA A 327 23.91 17.00 -5.20
N LEU A 328 22.74 17.66 -5.05
CA LEU A 328 21.47 16.99 -4.76
C LEU A 328 21.08 15.97 -5.85
N LYS A 329 21.50 16.18 -7.09
CA LYS A 329 21.27 15.21 -8.19
C LYS A 329 21.95 13.85 -7.95
N ARG A 330 22.95 13.78 -7.08
CA ARG A 330 23.68 12.55 -6.72
C ARG A 330 23.12 11.85 -5.48
N LEU A 331 21.96 12.28 -5.00
CA LEU A 331 21.30 11.64 -3.86
C LEU A 331 20.99 10.18 -4.21
N ARG A 332 21.45 9.26 -3.37
CA ARG A 332 21.08 7.85 -3.47
C ARG A 332 19.65 7.70 -2.96
N LEU A 333 18.78 7.25 -3.83
CA LEU A 333 17.38 6.96 -3.50
C LEU A 333 17.24 5.45 -3.23
N PRO A 334 16.23 5.04 -2.45
CA PRO A 334 15.86 3.63 -2.34
C PRO A 334 15.67 3.02 -3.73
N ASP A 335 16.20 1.80 -3.92
CA ASP A 335 16.12 1.10 -5.20
C ASP A 335 14.65 0.79 -5.51
N GLN A 336 14.20 1.21 -6.68
CA GLN A 336 12.86 0.95 -7.20
C GLN A 336 12.76 -0.44 -7.87
N GLN A 337 13.85 -1.20 -7.91
CA GLN A 337 13.85 -2.57 -8.38
C GLN A 337 13.67 -3.49 -7.18
N ALA A 338 12.43 -3.93 -6.94
CA ALA A 338 12.21 -5.09 -6.10
C ALA A 338 12.94 -6.29 -6.73
N PRO A 339 13.69 -7.09 -5.95
CA PRO A 339 14.19 -8.34 -6.47
C PRO A 339 12.98 -9.20 -6.87
N SER A 340 12.87 -9.51 -8.16
CA SER A 340 11.91 -10.47 -8.69
C SER A 340 12.32 -11.87 -8.23
N THR A 341 12.05 -12.19 -6.97
CA THR A 341 12.09 -13.55 -6.46
C THR A 341 10.66 -14.08 -6.49
N SER A 342 10.23 -14.47 -7.68
CA SER A 342 9.18 -15.48 -7.83
C SER A 342 9.76 -16.80 -7.34
N ALA A 343 9.68 -17.06 -6.04
CA ALA A 343 9.76 -18.41 -5.55
C ALA A 343 8.48 -19.12 -6.01
N PRO A 344 8.56 -20.27 -6.71
CA PRO A 344 7.38 -21.02 -7.07
C PRO A 344 6.67 -21.45 -5.79
N VAL A 345 5.40 -21.10 -5.68
CA VAL A 345 4.50 -21.65 -4.65
C VAL A 345 4.48 -23.15 -4.87
N ALA A 346 5.13 -23.89 -3.97
CA ALA A 346 5.10 -25.33 -3.97
C ALA A 346 3.64 -25.77 -3.76
N ALA A 347 3.08 -26.45 -4.74
CA ALA A 347 1.83 -27.16 -4.62
C ALA A 347 1.97 -28.13 -3.41
N ARG A 348 1.13 -27.96 -2.41
CA ARG A 348 0.98 -28.95 -1.34
C ARG A 348 0.08 -30.06 -1.87
N ASP A 349 0.69 -31.00 -2.57
CA ASP A 349 0.12 -32.34 -2.74
C ASP A 349 0.32 -33.10 -1.42
N GLY A 350 -0.74 -33.67 -0.90
CA GLY A 350 -0.61 -34.63 0.18
C GLY A 350 -1.70 -34.61 1.24
N VAL A 351 -2.89 -35.04 0.89
CA VAL A 351 -3.81 -35.66 1.86
C VAL A 351 -3.38 -37.12 2.02
N PRO A 352 -3.05 -37.61 3.24
CA PRO A 352 -2.73 -39.02 3.42
C PRO A 352 -4.00 -39.86 3.33
N THR A 353 -4.07 -40.71 2.35
CA THR A 353 -5.03 -41.81 2.25
C THR A 353 -4.90 -42.74 3.45
N ARG A 354 -5.97 -42.85 4.21
CA ARG A 354 -6.11 -43.78 5.35
C ARG A 354 -6.17 -45.22 4.78
N ALA A 355 -5.11 -45.97 4.99
CA ALA A 355 -5.08 -47.38 4.66
C ALA A 355 -6.01 -48.16 5.58
N GLU A 356 -6.91 -48.96 5.01
CA GLU A 356 -7.72 -49.94 5.66
C GLU A 356 -6.81 -51.08 6.20
N HIS A 357 -6.79 -51.28 7.50
CA HIS A 357 -6.31 -52.49 8.10
C HIS A 357 -7.46 -53.50 8.16
N HIS A 358 -7.50 -54.43 7.24
CA HIS A 358 -8.12 -55.73 7.43
C HIS A 358 -7.12 -56.62 8.17
N ALA A 359 -7.44 -56.94 9.41
CA ALA A 359 -6.77 -58.01 10.17
C ALA A 359 -7.54 -59.32 9.95
N HIS A 360 -6.84 -60.30 9.48
CA HIS A 360 -7.19 -61.71 9.67
C HIS A 360 -6.51 -62.22 10.91
N GLY A 361 -7.24 -62.95 11.71
CA GLY A 361 -6.77 -63.75 12.83
C GLY A 361 -7.82 -63.80 13.93
#